data_e246108deb3d789aa741bb8486b14374
#
_entry.id   e246108deb3d789aa741bb8486b14374
#
_cell.length_a   1.000
_cell.length_b   1.000
_cell.length_c   1.000
_cell.angle_alpha   90.00
_cell.angle_beta   90.00
_cell.angle_gamma   90.00
#
_symmetry.space_group_name_H-M   'P 1'
#
loop_
_entity.id
_entity.type
_entity.pdbx_description
1 polymer ?
#
loop_
_entity_poly.entity_id
_entity_poly.type
_entity_poly.pdbx_seq_one_letter_code
_entity_poly.pdbx_strand_id
1 'polypeptide(L)'
;MDRRTFLAAVGGAGVVELMSPAEKAEALERAMIQELDRDAKRPRMGANTEADALPPMPAKPTILDFYRLRFAPARHVLQSGARALEVGMPERTVMACLLHDISVSNLLRPDHGYWCAQMIEPYVDERITWGIRYHQALRFFPDPAVGYEYPEMYNRMFGFDYEPDEYIKQAHQEAKAHTWYMEARHITMNDEYAFDPAKQVSLDPFIDIIGRNFKNPPEGLGYDGSPVAHMWRTMISPKRPL
;
A
#
# COMPACT_ATOMS: atom_id res chain seq x y z
N MET A 1 -17.36 -10.16 12.95
CA MET A 1 -18.21 -10.62 14.10
C MET A 1 -19.15 -11.68 13.61
N ASP A 2 -19.22 -12.83 14.28
CA ASP A 2 -20.16 -13.89 13.92
C ASP A 2 -21.55 -13.68 14.58
N ARG A 3 -22.55 -14.44 14.08
CA ARG A 3 -23.95 -14.33 14.55
C ARG A 3 -24.12 -14.57 16.05
N ARG A 4 -23.30 -15.45 16.66
CA ARG A 4 -23.40 -15.77 18.11
C ARG A 4 -22.87 -14.61 18.95
N THR A 5 -21.77 -14.01 18.55
CA THR A 5 -21.18 -12.84 19.23
C THR A 5 -22.11 -11.63 19.14
N PHE A 6 -22.77 -11.42 17.98
CA PHE A 6 -23.78 -10.37 17.82
C PHE A 6 -24.99 -10.58 18.76
N LEU A 7 -25.56 -11.79 18.79
CA LEU A 7 -26.72 -12.11 19.64
C LEU A 7 -26.40 -11.99 21.13
N ALA A 8 -25.18 -12.32 21.54
CA ALA A 8 -24.73 -12.14 22.93
C ALA A 8 -24.59 -10.66 23.32
N ALA A 9 -24.14 -9.81 22.39
CA ALA A 9 -23.94 -8.37 22.61
C ALA A 9 -25.25 -7.59 22.70
N VAL A 10 -26.34 -8.04 22.07
CA VAL A 10 -27.64 -7.36 22.00
C VAL A 10 -28.74 -8.01 22.86
N GLY A 11 -28.38 -8.93 23.76
CA GLY A 11 -29.35 -9.49 24.75
C GLY A 11 -30.12 -10.72 24.28
N GLY A 12 -29.72 -11.38 23.21
CA GLY A 12 -30.27 -12.66 22.73
C GLY A 12 -31.25 -12.56 21.56
N ALA A 13 -31.56 -13.71 20.95
CA ALA A 13 -32.30 -13.77 19.69
C ALA A 13 -33.72 -13.19 19.75
N GLY A 14 -34.39 -13.33 20.89
CA GLY A 14 -35.79 -12.84 21.06
C GLY A 14 -35.92 -11.32 21.11
N VAL A 15 -34.90 -10.60 21.57
CA VAL A 15 -34.88 -9.14 21.61
C VAL A 15 -34.59 -8.57 20.21
N VAL A 16 -33.69 -9.21 19.47
CA VAL A 16 -33.31 -8.78 18.09
C VAL A 16 -34.46 -8.88 17.10
N GLU A 17 -35.39 -9.83 17.32
CA GLU A 17 -36.56 -10.02 16.43
C GLU A 17 -37.55 -8.87 16.55
N LEU A 18 -37.65 -8.23 17.72
CA LEU A 18 -38.53 -7.09 18.01
C LEU A 18 -37.96 -5.72 17.61
N MET A 19 -36.67 -5.66 17.26
CA MET A 19 -36.00 -4.41 16.89
C MET A 19 -36.31 -3.99 15.44
N SER A 20 -36.52 -2.70 15.24
CA SER A 20 -36.60 -2.11 13.91
C SER A 20 -35.27 -2.24 13.13
N PRO A 21 -35.26 -2.10 11.81
CA PRO A 21 -34.03 -2.11 11.02
C PRO A 21 -32.99 -1.09 11.49
N ALA A 22 -33.44 0.11 11.95
CA ALA A 22 -32.56 1.16 12.45
C ALA A 22 -31.92 0.77 13.79
N GLU A 23 -32.69 0.23 14.73
CA GLU A 23 -32.17 -0.24 16.01
C GLU A 23 -31.20 -1.42 15.85
N LYS A 24 -31.45 -2.31 14.86
CA LYS A 24 -30.51 -3.39 14.53
C LYS A 24 -29.19 -2.86 13.99
N ALA A 25 -29.25 -1.84 13.12
CA ALA A 25 -28.05 -1.21 12.58
C ALA A 25 -27.23 -0.53 13.68
N GLU A 26 -27.88 0.23 14.58
CA GLU A 26 -27.22 0.90 15.70
C GLU A 26 -26.62 -0.09 16.71
N ALA A 27 -27.33 -1.19 17.00
CA ALA A 27 -26.82 -2.24 17.87
C ALA A 27 -25.62 -2.98 17.26
N LEU A 28 -25.63 -3.18 15.95
CA LEU A 28 -24.51 -3.76 15.21
C LEU A 28 -23.30 -2.82 15.26
N GLU A 29 -23.50 -1.54 15.02
CA GLU A 29 -22.44 -0.52 15.06
C GLU A 29 -21.80 -0.44 16.46
N ARG A 30 -22.60 -0.38 17.53
CA ARG A 30 -22.11 -0.42 18.93
C ARG A 30 -21.29 -1.68 19.20
N ALA A 31 -21.76 -2.85 18.76
CA ALA A 31 -21.05 -4.10 18.94
C ALA A 31 -19.73 -4.14 18.16
N MET A 32 -19.68 -3.58 16.95
CA MET A 32 -18.45 -3.43 16.16
C MET A 32 -17.47 -2.48 16.83
N ILE A 33 -17.92 -1.35 17.38
CA ILE A 33 -17.07 -0.40 18.12
C ILE A 33 -16.48 -1.08 19.36
N GLN A 34 -17.29 -1.84 20.13
CA GLN A 34 -16.79 -2.58 21.29
C GLN A 34 -15.80 -3.69 20.92
N GLU A 35 -15.93 -4.31 19.75
CA GLU A 35 -15.00 -5.31 19.24
C GLU A 35 -13.69 -4.64 18.81
N LEU A 36 -13.78 -3.48 18.13
CA LEU A 36 -12.61 -2.65 17.78
C LEU A 36 -11.88 -2.14 19.03
N ASP A 37 -12.60 -1.72 20.07
CA ASP A 37 -11.99 -1.31 21.34
C ASP A 37 -11.32 -2.48 22.10
N ARG A 38 -11.91 -3.68 22.02
CA ARG A 38 -11.28 -4.90 22.53
C ARG A 38 -10.04 -5.29 21.75
N ASP A 39 -10.08 -5.15 20.43
CA ASP A 39 -8.95 -5.42 19.56
C ASP A 39 -7.89 -4.32 19.62
N ALA A 40 -8.25 -3.08 19.96
CA ALA A 40 -7.29 -2.01 20.27
C ALA A 40 -6.46 -2.29 21.53
N LYS A 41 -6.96 -3.13 22.44
CA LYS A 41 -6.23 -3.62 23.64
C LYS A 41 -5.44 -4.90 23.39
N ARG A 42 -5.68 -5.59 22.24
CA ARG A 42 -4.84 -6.69 21.80
C ARG A 42 -3.71 -6.13 20.95
N PRO A 43 -2.48 -6.65 21.04
CA PRO A 43 -1.44 -6.37 20.07
C PRO A 43 -2.02 -6.69 18.68
N ARG A 44 -2.23 -5.68 17.85
CA ARG A 44 -2.59 -5.92 16.45
C ARG A 44 -1.49 -6.76 15.83
N MET A 45 -1.84 -7.81 15.09
CA MET A 45 -0.87 -8.54 14.28
C MET A 45 -0.17 -7.53 13.36
N GLY A 46 1.11 -7.24 13.61
CA GLY A 46 1.88 -6.16 12.98
C GLY A 46 1.84 -4.81 13.71
N ALA A 47 1.01 -4.61 14.73
CA ALA A 47 1.24 -3.56 15.71
C ALA A 47 2.23 -4.12 16.72
N ASN A 48 3.49 -3.69 16.62
CA ASN A 48 4.45 -3.96 17.67
C ASN A 48 3.86 -3.53 19.00
N THR A 49 3.82 -4.44 19.97
CA THR A 49 3.73 -4.08 21.38
C THR A 49 4.84 -3.11 21.79
N GLU A 50 5.83 -2.96 20.94
CA GLU A 50 6.92 -2.00 20.92
C GLU A 50 6.61 -0.70 20.14
N ALA A 51 5.35 -0.40 19.79
CA ALA A 51 5.03 0.91 19.19
C ALA A 51 5.43 2.08 20.09
N ASP A 52 5.67 1.81 21.39
CA ASP A 52 6.31 2.72 22.33
C ASP A 52 7.82 2.88 22.10
N ALA A 53 8.45 1.92 21.44
CA ALA A 53 9.88 1.84 21.17
C ALA A 53 10.28 2.24 19.73
N LEU A 54 9.33 2.69 18.88
CA LEU A 54 9.69 3.18 17.55
C LEU A 54 10.63 4.39 17.68
N PRO A 55 11.72 4.44 16.90
CA PRO A 55 12.61 5.59 16.89
C PRO A 55 11.85 6.88 16.65
N PRO A 56 12.22 7.98 17.34
CA PRO A 56 11.55 9.26 17.14
C PRO A 56 11.73 9.73 15.70
N MET A 57 10.67 10.30 15.12
CA MET A 57 10.74 10.97 13.82
C MET A 57 11.27 12.39 14.01
N PRO A 58 12.03 12.92 13.04
CA PRO A 58 12.36 14.34 13.00
C PRO A 58 11.12 15.23 13.02
N ALA A 59 11.25 16.45 13.48
CA ALA A 59 10.14 17.42 13.50
C ALA A 59 9.60 17.75 12.09
N LYS A 60 10.46 17.64 11.09
CA LYS A 60 10.13 17.79 9.66
C LYS A 60 10.57 16.53 8.91
N PRO A 61 9.76 15.47 8.95
CA PRO A 61 10.15 14.19 8.34
C PRO A 61 10.23 14.28 6.82
N THR A 62 11.22 13.61 6.27
CA THR A 62 11.39 13.40 4.83
C THR A 62 10.96 11.98 4.43
N ILE A 63 10.86 11.73 3.13
CA ILE A 63 10.64 10.37 2.62
C ILE A 63 11.80 9.43 3.03
N LEU A 64 13.03 9.91 3.10
CA LEU A 64 14.16 9.10 3.56
C LEU A 64 14.04 8.71 5.03
N ASP A 65 13.54 9.60 5.88
CA ASP A 65 13.26 9.28 7.29
C ASP A 65 12.16 8.23 7.39
N PHE A 66 11.14 8.32 6.55
CA PHE A 66 10.09 7.30 6.47
C PHE A 66 10.66 5.94 6.10
N TYR A 67 11.49 5.82 5.05
CA TYR A 67 12.15 4.58 4.67
C TYR A 67 12.96 3.97 5.82
N ARG A 68 13.74 4.79 6.53
CA ARG A 68 14.64 4.34 7.59
C ARG A 68 13.93 3.94 8.88
N LEU A 69 12.83 4.60 9.20
CA LEU A 69 12.25 4.54 10.54
C LEU A 69 10.85 3.92 10.60
N ARG A 70 10.15 3.77 9.47
CA ARG A 70 8.74 3.36 9.43
C ARG A 70 8.38 2.31 8.39
N PHE A 71 9.13 2.22 7.29
CA PHE A 71 8.70 1.43 6.14
C PHE A 71 9.15 -0.02 6.26
N ALA A 72 8.31 -0.90 6.83
CA ALA A 72 8.58 -2.33 6.98
C ALA A 72 8.82 -3.07 5.65
N PRO A 73 8.07 -2.82 4.54
CA PRO A 73 8.32 -3.44 3.24
C PRO A 73 9.53 -2.90 2.47
N ALA A 74 10.34 -2.02 3.06
CA ALA A 74 11.48 -1.37 2.36
C ALA A 74 12.36 -2.36 1.59
N ARG A 75 12.61 -3.56 2.14
CA ARG A 75 13.42 -4.57 1.49
C ARG A 75 12.92 -4.94 0.09
N HIS A 76 11.62 -5.15 -0.07
CA HIS A 76 10.99 -5.48 -1.34
C HIS A 76 11.13 -4.36 -2.36
N VAL A 77 10.72 -3.15 -2.01
CA VAL A 77 10.79 -2.01 -2.93
C VAL A 77 12.23 -1.62 -3.28
N LEU A 78 13.19 -1.81 -2.37
CA LEU A 78 14.60 -1.60 -2.64
C LEU A 78 15.14 -2.63 -3.64
N GLN A 79 14.71 -3.89 -3.57
CA GLN A 79 15.06 -4.90 -4.58
C GLN A 79 14.46 -4.57 -5.95
N SER A 80 13.19 -4.14 -5.99
CA SER A 80 12.52 -3.69 -7.20
C SER A 80 13.25 -2.49 -7.84
N GLY A 81 13.62 -1.50 -7.04
CA GLY A 81 14.43 -0.35 -7.49
C GLY A 81 15.82 -0.75 -7.98
N ALA A 82 16.49 -1.68 -7.29
CA ALA A 82 17.81 -2.19 -7.70
C ALA A 82 17.72 -2.92 -9.03
N ARG A 83 16.70 -3.73 -9.25
CA ARG A 83 16.43 -4.38 -10.52
C ARG A 83 16.27 -3.36 -11.65
N ALA A 84 15.47 -2.32 -11.40
CA ALA A 84 15.26 -1.26 -12.39
C ALA A 84 16.58 -0.53 -12.74
N LEU A 85 17.45 -0.28 -11.77
CA LEU A 85 18.80 0.27 -12.01
C LEU A 85 19.68 -0.69 -12.81
N GLU A 86 19.72 -1.97 -12.43
CA GLU A 86 20.53 -3.02 -13.06
C GLU A 86 20.20 -3.17 -14.57
N VAL A 87 18.94 -3.02 -14.94
CA VAL A 87 18.49 -3.11 -16.34
C VAL A 87 18.45 -1.75 -17.06
N GLY A 88 19.01 -0.70 -16.46
CA GLY A 88 19.16 0.61 -17.09
C GLY A 88 17.86 1.40 -17.26
N MET A 89 16.85 1.21 -16.40
CA MET A 89 15.59 1.96 -16.47
C MET A 89 15.79 3.44 -16.13
N PRO A 90 14.94 4.34 -16.67
CA PRO A 90 14.94 5.75 -16.30
C PRO A 90 14.71 5.95 -14.80
N GLU A 91 15.26 7.03 -14.22
CA GLU A 91 15.12 7.34 -12.78
C GLU A 91 13.65 7.39 -12.31
N ARG A 92 12.74 7.89 -13.15
CA ARG A 92 11.30 7.88 -12.80
C ARG A 92 10.76 6.46 -12.60
N THR A 93 11.23 5.48 -13.39
CA THR A 93 10.86 4.06 -13.21
C THR A 93 11.47 3.51 -11.93
N VAL A 94 12.74 3.81 -11.66
CA VAL A 94 13.39 3.45 -10.40
C VAL A 94 12.60 4.03 -9.22
N MET A 95 12.24 5.31 -9.29
CA MET A 95 11.45 5.98 -8.26
C MET A 95 10.07 5.34 -8.10
N ALA A 96 9.40 4.99 -9.19
CA ALA A 96 8.13 4.28 -9.14
C ALA A 96 8.26 2.90 -8.45
N CYS A 97 9.32 2.15 -8.75
CA CYS A 97 9.64 0.88 -8.08
C CYS A 97 9.88 1.06 -6.59
N LEU A 98 10.51 2.15 -6.16
CA LEU A 98 10.71 2.43 -4.74
C LEU A 98 9.42 2.77 -4.00
N LEU A 99 8.43 3.35 -4.67
CA LEU A 99 7.22 3.89 -4.04
C LEU A 99 5.99 2.99 -4.16
N HIS A 100 5.96 2.01 -5.06
CA HIS A 100 4.72 1.33 -5.49
C HIS A 100 3.93 0.66 -4.36
N ASP A 101 4.60 0.25 -3.28
CA ASP A 101 4.00 -0.46 -2.14
C ASP A 101 3.92 0.38 -0.84
N ILE A 102 4.08 1.69 -0.91
CA ILE A 102 4.07 2.54 0.30
C ILE A 102 2.78 2.36 1.12
N SER A 103 1.62 2.25 0.49
CA SER A 103 0.34 2.09 1.17
C SER A 103 0.20 0.73 1.88
N VAL A 104 0.94 -0.28 1.46
CA VAL A 104 0.92 -1.63 2.06
C VAL A 104 1.43 -1.59 3.50
N SER A 105 2.24 -0.60 3.86
CA SER A 105 2.89 -0.50 5.16
C SER A 105 1.91 -0.52 6.34
N ASN A 106 0.79 0.21 6.25
CA ASN A 106 -0.17 0.32 7.36
C ASN A 106 -1.62 0.60 6.93
N LEU A 107 -1.92 0.72 5.64
CA LEU A 107 -3.25 1.13 5.19
C LEU A 107 -4.01 0.01 4.51
N LEU A 108 -3.76 -0.21 3.22
CA LEU A 108 -4.57 -1.13 2.42
C LEU A 108 -3.67 -1.98 1.51
N ARG A 109 -3.86 -3.30 1.56
CA ARG A 109 -3.25 -4.24 0.62
C ARG A 109 -4.06 -4.39 -0.66
N PRO A 110 -5.39 -4.58 -0.60
CA PRO A 110 -6.21 -4.50 -1.81
C PRO A 110 -6.10 -3.09 -2.41
N ASP A 111 -6.01 -3.03 -3.72
CA ASP A 111 -5.90 -1.78 -4.49
C ASP A 111 -4.75 -0.84 -4.05
N HIS A 112 -3.63 -1.45 -3.57
CA HIS A 112 -2.48 -0.69 -3.12
C HIS A 112 -1.93 0.26 -4.20
N GLY A 113 -1.99 -0.10 -5.48
CA GLY A 113 -1.59 0.77 -6.58
C GLY A 113 -2.39 2.07 -6.62
N TYR A 114 -3.72 1.98 -6.45
CA TYR A 114 -4.59 3.16 -6.37
C TYR A 114 -4.26 4.04 -5.15
N TRP A 115 -4.17 3.43 -3.97
CA TRP A 115 -3.92 4.18 -2.74
C TRP A 115 -2.52 4.77 -2.66
N CYS A 116 -1.49 4.02 -3.13
CA CYS A 116 -0.14 4.55 -3.26
C CYS A 116 -0.11 5.77 -4.18
N ALA A 117 -0.75 5.69 -5.35
CA ALA A 117 -0.79 6.79 -6.29
C ALA A 117 -1.40 8.06 -5.65
N GLN A 118 -2.51 7.93 -4.91
CA GLN A 118 -3.10 9.07 -4.19
C GLN A 118 -2.13 9.68 -3.18
N MET A 119 -1.42 8.83 -2.41
CA MET A 119 -0.52 9.29 -1.35
C MET A 119 0.69 10.06 -1.87
N ILE A 120 1.18 9.72 -3.06
CA ILE A 120 2.42 10.30 -3.59
C ILE A 120 2.20 11.41 -4.61
N GLU A 121 0.98 11.54 -5.15
CA GLU A 121 0.65 12.49 -6.22
C GLU A 121 1.18 13.92 -6.00
N PRO A 122 1.10 14.53 -4.81
CA PRO A 122 1.62 15.89 -4.61
C PRO A 122 3.15 16.00 -4.68
N TYR A 123 3.88 14.89 -4.58
CA TYR A 123 5.32 14.90 -4.33
C TYR A 123 6.16 14.40 -5.50
N VAL A 124 5.56 13.79 -6.51
CA VAL A 124 6.28 13.18 -7.63
C VAL A 124 5.72 13.63 -8.99
N ASP A 125 6.41 13.25 -10.06
CA ASP A 125 5.92 13.45 -11.43
C ASP A 125 4.68 12.61 -11.71
N GLU A 126 3.77 13.14 -12.50
CA GLU A 126 2.50 12.51 -12.87
C GLU A 126 2.68 11.12 -13.52
N ARG A 127 3.76 10.89 -14.27
CA ARG A 127 4.06 9.57 -14.86
C ARG A 127 4.40 8.52 -13.81
N ILE A 128 5.07 8.93 -12.73
CA ILE A 128 5.35 8.05 -11.59
C ILE A 128 4.03 7.64 -10.93
N THR A 129 3.18 8.61 -10.65
CA THR A 129 1.85 8.40 -10.08
C THR A 129 0.99 7.47 -10.94
N TRP A 130 0.94 7.75 -12.24
CA TRP A 130 0.20 6.95 -13.20
C TRP A 130 0.72 5.50 -13.26
N GLY A 131 2.02 5.33 -13.35
CA GLY A 131 2.65 4.00 -13.37
C GLY A 131 2.29 3.19 -12.14
N ILE A 132 2.39 3.78 -10.95
CA ILE A 132 2.04 3.13 -9.69
C ILE A 132 0.55 2.80 -9.63
N ARG A 133 -0.33 3.68 -10.09
CA ARG A 133 -1.78 3.44 -10.08
C ARG A 133 -2.17 2.18 -10.83
N TYR A 134 -1.56 1.90 -11.97
CA TYR A 134 -1.96 0.80 -12.85
C TYR A 134 -1.12 -0.46 -12.73
N HIS A 135 0.06 -0.43 -12.07
CA HIS A 135 0.96 -1.59 -12.01
C HIS A 135 0.28 -2.84 -11.45
N GLN A 136 -0.55 -2.67 -10.42
CA GLN A 136 -1.25 -3.79 -9.77
C GLN A 136 -2.18 -4.53 -10.72
N ALA A 137 -2.93 -3.82 -11.55
CA ALA A 137 -3.82 -4.47 -12.52
C ALA A 137 -3.03 -5.26 -13.56
N LEU A 138 -1.90 -4.71 -14.02
CA LEU A 138 -1.10 -5.32 -15.07
C LEU A 138 -0.47 -6.65 -14.65
N ARG A 139 -0.22 -6.89 -13.37
CA ARG A 139 0.41 -8.14 -12.91
C ARG A 139 -0.41 -9.40 -13.22
N PHE A 140 -1.72 -9.27 -13.38
CA PHE A 140 -2.60 -10.41 -13.68
C PHE A 140 -2.70 -10.75 -15.17
N PHE A 141 -2.11 -9.94 -16.05
CA PHE A 141 -2.25 -10.10 -17.50
C PHE A 141 -0.86 -10.23 -18.14
N PRO A 142 -0.52 -11.41 -18.68
CA PRO A 142 0.74 -11.60 -19.40
C PRO A 142 0.80 -10.70 -20.63
N ASP A 143 2.01 -10.28 -20.98
CA ASP A 143 2.29 -9.56 -22.24
C ASP A 143 3.60 -10.06 -22.84
N PRO A 144 3.56 -11.16 -23.63
CA PRO A 144 4.75 -11.74 -24.24
C PRO A 144 5.49 -10.78 -25.17
N ALA A 145 4.80 -9.76 -25.72
CA ALA A 145 5.42 -8.79 -26.61
C ALA A 145 6.49 -7.95 -25.91
N VAL A 146 6.40 -7.82 -24.58
CA VAL A 146 7.36 -7.10 -23.75
C VAL A 146 8.10 -8.02 -22.76
N GLY A 147 7.94 -9.33 -22.91
CA GLY A 147 8.63 -10.33 -22.10
C GLY A 147 8.06 -10.52 -20.70
N TYR A 148 6.79 -10.18 -20.47
CA TYR A 148 6.12 -10.44 -19.18
C TYR A 148 5.24 -11.70 -19.27
N GLU A 149 5.61 -12.71 -18.50
CA GLU A 149 4.83 -13.92 -18.30
C GLU A 149 4.05 -13.83 -16.96
N TYR A 150 2.92 -14.56 -16.86
CA TYR A 150 2.19 -14.63 -15.60
C TYR A 150 3.03 -15.41 -14.57
N PRO A 151 3.40 -14.79 -13.42
CA PRO A 151 4.29 -15.43 -12.46
C PRO A 151 3.68 -16.66 -11.83
N GLU A 152 4.42 -17.77 -11.79
CA GLU A 152 4.00 -19.02 -11.12
C GLU A 152 3.65 -18.80 -9.63
N MET A 153 4.29 -17.83 -9.00
CA MET A 153 3.98 -17.45 -7.63
C MET A 153 2.52 -17.01 -7.47
N TYR A 154 1.94 -16.36 -8.47
CA TYR A 154 0.54 -15.92 -8.43
C TYR A 154 -0.44 -17.09 -8.56
N ASN A 155 -0.10 -18.14 -9.32
CA ASN A 155 -0.87 -19.38 -9.32
C ASN A 155 -0.96 -20.01 -7.93
N ARG A 156 0.12 -19.95 -7.16
CA ARG A 156 0.16 -20.45 -5.77
C ARG A 156 -0.59 -19.56 -4.79
N MET A 157 -0.62 -18.25 -5.03
CA MET A 157 -1.27 -17.28 -4.13
C MET A 157 -2.78 -17.16 -4.37
N PHE A 158 -3.21 -17.21 -5.63
CA PHE A 158 -4.58 -16.91 -6.02
C PHE A 158 -5.34 -18.16 -6.54
N GLY A 159 -4.63 -19.20 -6.95
CA GLY A 159 -5.18 -20.39 -7.62
C GLY A 159 -5.01 -20.34 -9.13
N PHE A 160 -5.00 -21.53 -9.78
CA PHE A 160 -4.85 -21.64 -11.24
C PHE A 160 -6.09 -21.18 -12.01
N ASP A 161 -7.22 -21.10 -11.35
CA ASP A 161 -8.53 -20.69 -11.87
C ASP A 161 -8.93 -19.28 -11.44
N TYR A 162 -7.97 -18.50 -10.89
CA TYR A 162 -8.24 -17.13 -10.46
C TYR A 162 -8.58 -16.24 -11.65
N GLU A 163 -9.75 -15.64 -11.60
CA GLU A 163 -10.16 -14.58 -12.53
C GLU A 163 -10.17 -13.22 -11.82
N PRO A 164 -9.44 -12.24 -12.34
CA PRO A 164 -9.50 -10.87 -11.83
C PRO A 164 -10.91 -10.28 -11.92
N ASP A 165 -11.29 -9.50 -10.92
CA ASP A 165 -12.54 -8.75 -10.90
C ASP A 165 -12.65 -7.80 -12.11
N GLU A 166 -13.87 -7.45 -12.48
CA GLU A 166 -14.15 -6.66 -13.69
C GLU A 166 -13.45 -5.30 -13.67
N TYR A 167 -13.35 -4.65 -12.52
CA TYR A 167 -12.64 -3.37 -12.42
C TYR A 167 -11.13 -3.50 -12.69
N ILE A 168 -10.51 -4.64 -12.36
CA ILE A 168 -9.11 -4.95 -12.67
C ILE A 168 -8.94 -5.16 -14.18
N LYS A 169 -9.89 -5.87 -14.81
CA LYS A 169 -9.90 -6.04 -16.27
C LYS A 169 -10.02 -4.72 -17.01
N GLN A 170 -10.89 -3.83 -16.54
CA GLN A 170 -11.05 -2.47 -17.07
C GLN A 170 -9.77 -1.64 -16.89
N ALA A 171 -9.18 -1.64 -15.71
CA ALA A 171 -7.93 -0.93 -15.45
C ALA A 171 -6.77 -1.45 -16.34
N HIS A 172 -6.72 -2.76 -16.61
CA HIS A 172 -5.76 -3.32 -17.57
C HIS A 172 -6.00 -2.79 -18.99
N GLN A 173 -7.26 -2.76 -19.47
CA GLN A 173 -7.59 -2.26 -20.80
C GLN A 173 -7.25 -0.77 -20.96
N GLU A 174 -7.59 0.05 -19.96
CA GLU A 174 -7.23 1.46 -19.90
C GLU A 174 -5.72 1.66 -19.96
N ALA A 175 -4.97 0.94 -19.13
CA ALA A 175 -3.53 1.02 -19.09
C ALA A 175 -2.89 0.61 -20.42
N LYS A 176 -3.37 -0.49 -21.02
CA LYS A 176 -2.82 -1.02 -22.27
C LYS A 176 -3.03 -0.09 -23.47
N ALA A 177 -4.10 0.69 -23.46
CA ALA A 177 -4.41 1.68 -24.49
C ALA A 177 -3.65 3.02 -24.27
N HIS A 178 -3.06 3.24 -23.12
CA HIS A 178 -2.45 4.51 -22.76
C HIS A 178 -0.99 4.62 -23.24
N THR A 179 -0.56 5.83 -23.62
CA THR A 179 0.81 6.09 -24.08
C THR A 179 1.88 5.80 -23.02
N TRP A 180 1.50 5.80 -21.75
CA TRP A 180 2.38 5.50 -20.61
C TRP A 180 2.31 4.04 -20.15
N TYR A 181 1.72 3.15 -20.94
CA TYR A 181 1.59 1.73 -20.60
C TYR A 181 2.87 1.14 -20.00
N MET A 182 4.01 1.43 -20.63
CA MET A 182 5.29 0.89 -20.16
C MET A 182 5.76 1.45 -18.83
N GLU A 183 5.28 2.59 -18.36
CA GLU A 183 5.60 3.10 -17.00
C GLU A 183 5.06 2.14 -15.93
N ALA A 184 3.81 1.69 -16.07
CA ALA A 184 3.23 0.72 -15.15
C ALA A 184 3.78 -0.70 -15.37
N ARG A 185 3.98 -1.10 -16.62
CA ARG A 185 4.50 -2.43 -16.97
C ARG A 185 5.92 -2.65 -16.44
N HIS A 186 6.79 -1.65 -16.51
CA HIS A 186 8.14 -1.73 -15.96
C HIS A 186 8.14 -1.91 -14.45
N ILE A 187 7.19 -1.32 -13.71
CA ILE A 187 7.05 -1.57 -12.27
C ILE A 187 6.73 -3.05 -12.05
N THR A 188 5.70 -3.58 -12.71
CA THR A 188 5.28 -4.98 -12.60
C THR A 188 6.41 -5.96 -12.89
N MET A 189 7.19 -5.70 -13.97
CA MET A 189 8.33 -6.56 -14.35
C MET A 189 9.46 -6.54 -13.32
N ASN A 190 9.70 -5.41 -12.67
CA ASN A 190 10.74 -5.34 -11.63
C ASN A 190 10.25 -5.85 -10.28
N ASP A 191 8.96 -5.72 -9.99
CA ASP A 191 8.32 -6.21 -8.78
C ASP A 191 8.38 -7.74 -8.71
N GLU A 192 8.11 -8.46 -9.78
CA GLU A 192 8.13 -9.92 -9.87
C GLU A 192 9.43 -10.54 -9.33
N TYR A 193 10.58 -9.90 -9.55
CA TYR A 193 11.90 -10.40 -9.15
C TYR A 193 12.40 -9.83 -7.81
N ALA A 194 11.55 -9.13 -7.08
CA ALA A 194 11.94 -8.38 -5.87
C ALA A 194 11.72 -9.15 -4.55
N PHE A 195 11.65 -10.48 -4.60
CA PHE A 195 11.37 -11.34 -3.45
C PHE A 195 12.53 -12.29 -3.06
N ASP A 196 13.76 -11.97 -3.45
CA ASP A 196 14.91 -12.78 -3.11
C ASP A 196 15.26 -12.64 -1.60
N PRO A 197 15.09 -13.71 -0.79
CA PRO A 197 15.40 -13.65 0.63
C PRO A 197 16.89 -13.51 0.95
N ALA A 198 17.77 -13.83 0.02
CA ALA A 198 19.21 -13.70 0.20
C ALA A 198 19.75 -12.31 -0.18
N LYS A 199 19.05 -11.59 -1.04
CA LYS A 199 19.50 -10.28 -1.54
C LYS A 199 19.22 -9.19 -0.51
N GLN A 200 20.27 -8.54 -0.02
CA GLN A 200 20.17 -7.32 0.81
C GLN A 200 20.50 -6.12 -0.05
N VAL A 201 19.64 -5.13 -0.04
CA VAL A 201 19.80 -3.88 -0.79
C VAL A 201 19.69 -2.72 0.19
N SER A 202 20.73 -1.86 0.20
CA SER A 202 20.71 -0.63 1.01
C SER A 202 19.94 0.50 0.30
N LEU A 203 19.57 1.52 1.05
CA LEU A 203 18.94 2.72 0.51
C LEU A 203 19.93 3.64 -0.22
N ASP A 204 21.23 3.49 0.04
CA ASP A 204 22.26 4.44 -0.39
C ASP A 204 22.29 4.72 -1.90
N PRO A 205 22.19 3.70 -2.79
CA PRO A 205 22.19 3.94 -4.24
C PRO A 205 21.01 4.80 -4.74
N PHE A 206 19.98 4.96 -3.93
CA PHE A 206 18.73 5.65 -4.32
C PHE A 206 18.61 7.06 -3.76
N ILE A 207 19.47 7.47 -2.82
CA ILE A 207 19.34 8.76 -2.13
C ILE A 207 19.27 9.94 -3.12
N ASP A 208 20.16 9.95 -4.10
CA ASP A 208 20.22 11.03 -5.11
C ASP A 208 19.02 10.95 -6.07
N ILE A 209 18.59 9.75 -6.46
CA ILE A 209 17.41 9.55 -7.31
C ILE A 209 16.16 10.03 -6.58
N ILE A 210 15.99 9.65 -5.31
CA ILE A 210 14.90 10.11 -4.46
C ILE A 210 14.94 11.65 -4.33
N GLY A 211 16.12 12.22 -4.10
CA GLY A 211 16.29 13.67 -3.98
C GLY A 211 15.89 14.45 -5.24
N ARG A 212 16.08 13.87 -6.43
CA ARG A 212 15.67 14.49 -7.70
C ARG A 212 14.21 14.28 -8.05
N ASN A 213 13.59 13.19 -7.60
CA ASN A 213 12.27 12.75 -8.07
C ASN A 213 11.17 12.85 -7.01
N PHE A 214 11.51 13.17 -5.75
CA PHE A 214 10.52 13.35 -4.67
C PHE A 214 10.65 14.73 -4.04
N LYS A 215 9.57 15.52 -4.10
CA LYS A 215 9.48 16.85 -3.51
C LYS A 215 9.16 16.73 -2.02
N ASN A 216 10.21 16.75 -1.18
CA ASN A 216 9.98 16.79 0.26
C ASN A 216 9.37 18.16 0.65
N PRO A 217 8.20 18.18 1.31
CA PRO A 217 7.61 19.46 1.72
C PRO A 217 8.46 20.13 2.82
N PRO A 218 8.61 21.47 2.79
CA PRO A 218 9.42 22.21 3.78
C PRO A 218 8.90 22.07 5.21
N GLU A 219 7.60 21.83 5.37
CA GLU A 219 6.95 21.60 6.66
C GLU A 219 7.25 20.21 7.22
N GLY A 220 7.69 19.29 6.36
CA GLY A 220 7.86 17.87 6.61
C GLY A 220 6.70 17.04 6.04
N LEU A 221 7.02 15.81 5.63
CA LEU A 221 6.06 14.87 5.07
C LEU A 221 4.94 14.58 6.06
N GLY A 222 3.70 14.76 5.63
CA GLY A 222 2.52 14.62 6.47
C GLY A 222 2.13 15.86 7.28
N TYR A 223 2.93 16.95 7.24
CA TYR A 223 2.66 18.20 7.94
C TYR A 223 2.47 19.39 6.99
N ASP A 224 2.48 19.13 5.71
CA ASP A 224 2.15 20.06 4.65
C ASP A 224 0.64 20.23 4.47
N GLY A 225 0.24 21.21 3.68
CA GLY A 225 -1.18 21.46 3.36
C GLY A 225 -1.76 20.56 2.27
N SER A 226 -1.10 19.45 1.90
CA SER A 226 -1.61 18.55 0.86
C SER A 226 -2.84 17.78 1.31
N PRO A 227 -3.74 17.38 0.38
CA PRO A 227 -4.94 16.61 0.72
C PRO A 227 -4.63 15.22 1.31
N VAL A 228 -3.39 14.76 1.18
CA VAL A 228 -2.93 13.44 1.65
C VAL A 228 -2.05 13.50 2.92
N ALA A 229 -1.81 14.68 3.46
CA ALA A 229 -0.95 14.85 4.62
C ALA A 229 -1.36 13.98 5.82
N HIS A 230 -2.68 13.84 6.06
CA HIS A 230 -3.20 13.01 7.15
C HIS A 230 -2.87 11.52 6.99
N MET A 231 -2.83 11.00 5.76
CA MET A 231 -2.45 9.61 5.48
C MET A 231 -0.98 9.38 5.84
N TRP A 232 -0.11 10.31 5.46
CA TRP A 232 1.30 10.28 5.84
C TRP A 232 1.48 10.38 7.36
N ARG A 233 0.73 11.26 8.04
CA ARG A 233 0.78 11.34 9.53
C ARG A 233 0.42 10.04 10.20
N THR A 234 -0.58 9.33 9.68
CA THR A 234 -1.00 8.02 10.20
C THR A 234 0.15 7.01 10.15
N MET A 235 0.97 7.02 9.08
CA MET A 235 2.12 6.11 8.96
C MET A 235 3.35 6.58 9.73
N ILE A 236 3.59 7.88 9.77
CA ILE A 236 4.74 8.48 10.46
C ILE A 236 4.56 8.46 11.98
N SER A 237 3.35 8.72 12.45
CA SER A 237 2.98 8.81 13.85
C SER A 237 1.74 7.94 14.15
N PRO A 238 1.86 6.61 14.13
CA PRO A 238 0.71 5.70 14.24
C PRO A 238 -0.05 5.81 15.56
N LYS A 239 0.54 6.45 16.58
CA LYS A 239 -0.12 6.76 17.86
C LYS A 239 -0.97 8.05 17.83
N ARG A 240 -0.82 8.87 16.80
CA ARG A 240 -1.55 10.13 16.61
C ARG A 240 -2.06 10.20 15.17
N PRO A 241 -3.01 9.34 14.80
CA PRO A 241 -3.45 9.23 13.40
C PRO A 241 -4.20 10.48 12.92
N LEU A 242 -4.82 11.24 13.79
CA LEU A 242 -5.56 12.48 13.49
C LEU A 242 -5.27 13.56 14.52
#